data_0e4f44d67078159a7063d0a4f40d37bd
#
_entry.id   0e4f44d67078159a7063d0a4f40d37bd
#
_cell.length_a   1.000
_cell.length_b   1.000
_cell.length_c   1.000
_cell.angle_alpha   90.00
_cell.angle_beta   90.00
_cell.angle_gamma   90.00
#
_symmetry.space_group_name_H-M   'P 1'
#
loop_
_entity.id
_entity.type
_entity.pdbx_description
1 polymer ?
#
loop_
_entity_poly.entity_id
_entity_poly.type
_entity_poly.pdbx_seq_one_letter_code
_entity_poly.pdbx_strand_id
1 'polypeptide(L)'
;MRSPEPGRNALLDAGQRLLGTADLARISVNAIVAEAGMAKGSFYQHWPSRAEYLRALHIRFHDELVESIEAAMAELPPGHDRLEAAMNAYLDGCLAEPATKALLVQSRTEAGLTDLVAARNHSAATLMMPDLQALGWSSPEPIAALLVAAVAEIALVELDARQRDDELRRGLLRLASRTPTAD
;
A
#
# COMPACT_ATOMS: atom_id res chain seq x y z
N MET A 1 20.14 6.13 -28.45
CA MET A 1 19.38 5.02 -27.83
C MET A 1 18.52 5.66 -26.74
N ARG A 2 17.18 5.67 -26.86
CA ARG A 2 16.30 6.20 -25.82
C ARG A 2 16.43 5.32 -24.57
N SER A 3 16.58 5.94 -23.39
CA SER A 3 16.54 5.23 -22.11
C SER A 3 15.23 4.40 -22.01
N PRO A 4 15.26 3.14 -21.55
CA PRO A 4 14.05 2.33 -21.42
C PRO A 4 13.05 2.85 -20.37
N GLU A 5 13.49 3.70 -19.44
CA GLU A 5 12.66 4.20 -18.35
C GLU A 5 11.41 5.00 -18.75
N PRO A 6 11.42 5.94 -19.71
CA PRO A 6 10.22 6.69 -20.07
C PRO A 6 9.09 5.80 -20.59
N GLY A 7 9.42 4.76 -21.38
CA GLY A 7 8.44 3.82 -21.88
C GLY A 7 7.87 2.90 -20.80
N ARG A 8 8.72 2.49 -19.86
CA ARG A 8 8.32 1.69 -18.69
C ARG A 8 7.35 2.45 -17.81
N ASN A 9 7.66 3.72 -17.49
CA ASN A 9 6.81 4.56 -16.66
C ASN A 9 5.47 4.85 -17.34
N ALA A 10 5.44 5.18 -18.63
CA ALA A 10 4.20 5.38 -19.38
C ALA A 10 3.26 4.17 -19.32
N LEU A 11 3.81 2.96 -19.39
CA LEU A 11 3.03 1.73 -19.25
C LEU A 11 2.51 1.53 -17.81
N LEU A 12 3.29 1.86 -16.78
CA LEU A 12 2.84 1.80 -15.38
C LEU A 12 1.74 2.85 -15.10
N ASP A 13 1.89 4.08 -15.62
CA ASP A 13 0.87 5.12 -15.50
C ASP A 13 -0.44 4.70 -16.17
N ALA A 14 -0.36 4.06 -17.34
CA ALA A 14 -1.51 3.53 -18.05
C ALA A 14 -2.24 2.46 -17.21
N GLY A 15 -1.50 1.56 -16.58
CA GLY A 15 -2.08 0.54 -15.70
C GLY A 15 -2.76 1.14 -14.47
N GLN A 16 -2.16 2.15 -13.87
CA GLN A 16 -2.74 2.86 -12.72
C GLN A 16 -4.07 3.53 -13.09
N ARG A 17 -4.13 4.22 -14.23
CA ARG A 17 -5.40 4.80 -14.73
C ARG A 17 -6.46 3.73 -15.01
N LEU A 18 -6.09 2.61 -15.62
CA LEU A 18 -7.02 1.51 -15.89
C LEU A 18 -7.57 0.88 -14.61
N LEU A 19 -6.73 0.69 -13.58
CA LEU A 19 -7.15 0.17 -12.27
C LEU A 19 -8.15 1.08 -11.56
N GLY A 20 -8.05 2.38 -11.76
CA GLY A 20 -9.00 3.34 -11.19
C GLY A 20 -10.40 3.28 -11.81
N THR A 21 -10.56 2.65 -12.98
CA THR A 21 -11.82 2.66 -13.74
C THR A 21 -12.38 1.27 -14.06
N ALA A 22 -11.58 0.21 -13.95
CA ALA A 22 -11.96 -1.14 -14.34
C ALA A 22 -11.53 -2.20 -13.33
N ASP A 23 -12.26 -3.34 -13.32
CA ASP A 23 -11.82 -4.53 -12.60
C ASP A 23 -10.48 -5.04 -13.10
N LEU A 24 -9.65 -5.52 -12.17
CA LEU A 24 -8.34 -6.09 -12.47
C LEU A 24 -8.39 -7.18 -13.57
N ALA A 25 -9.45 -7.98 -13.61
CA ALA A 25 -9.65 -9.02 -14.63
C ALA A 25 -9.70 -8.46 -16.05
N ARG A 26 -10.06 -7.19 -16.23
CA ARG A 26 -10.14 -6.51 -17.53
C ARG A 26 -8.82 -5.88 -17.96
N ILE A 27 -7.83 -5.81 -17.09
CA ILE A 27 -6.52 -5.24 -17.39
C ILE A 27 -5.68 -6.26 -18.14
N SER A 28 -5.78 -6.22 -19.47
CA SER A 28 -4.98 -7.03 -20.39
C SER A 28 -3.77 -6.24 -20.91
N VAL A 29 -2.76 -6.96 -21.41
CA VAL A 29 -1.62 -6.31 -22.07
C VAL A 29 -2.07 -5.39 -23.21
N ASN A 30 -3.10 -5.81 -23.97
CA ASN A 30 -3.64 -4.99 -25.05
C ASN A 30 -4.28 -3.68 -24.53
N ALA A 31 -5.02 -3.74 -23.42
CA ALA A 31 -5.59 -2.56 -22.80
C ALA A 31 -4.51 -1.60 -22.28
N ILE A 32 -3.47 -2.14 -21.61
CA ILE A 32 -2.35 -1.34 -21.09
C ILE A 32 -1.63 -0.59 -22.20
N VAL A 33 -1.25 -1.28 -23.29
CA VAL A 33 -0.52 -0.64 -24.40
C VAL A 33 -1.39 0.34 -25.19
N ALA A 34 -2.68 0.06 -25.32
CA ALA A 34 -3.63 0.98 -25.96
C ALA A 34 -3.77 2.28 -25.14
N GLU A 35 -3.93 2.15 -23.81
CA GLU A 35 -4.00 3.29 -22.87
C GLU A 35 -2.69 4.10 -22.85
N ALA A 36 -1.54 3.43 -22.99
CA ALA A 36 -0.24 4.09 -23.05
C ALA A 36 0.09 4.68 -24.44
N GLY A 37 -0.73 4.43 -25.47
CA GLY A 37 -0.43 4.81 -26.85
C GLY A 37 0.80 4.10 -27.42
N MET A 38 1.06 2.85 -27.00
CA MET A 38 2.27 2.10 -27.34
C MET A 38 1.95 0.80 -28.09
N ALA A 39 2.94 0.27 -28.79
CA ALA A 39 2.82 -1.03 -29.44
C ALA A 39 2.98 -2.17 -28.42
N LYS A 40 2.34 -3.32 -28.68
CA LYS A 40 2.41 -4.52 -27.81
C LYS A 40 3.84 -4.99 -27.57
N GLY A 41 4.73 -4.86 -28.55
CA GLY A 41 6.14 -5.19 -28.40
C GLY A 41 6.87 -4.38 -27.32
N SER A 42 6.47 -3.13 -27.11
CA SER A 42 7.04 -2.28 -26.07
C SER A 42 6.77 -2.82 -24.67
N PHE A 43 5.61 -3.41 -24.43
CA PHE A 43 5.31 -4.05 -23.16
C PHE A 43 6.29 -5.18 -22.84
N TYR A 44 6.50 -6.09 -23.82
CA TYR A 44 7.36 -7.26 -23.63
C TYR A 44 8.86 -6.94 -23.59
N GLN A 45 9.27 -5.72 -23.93
CA GLN A 45 10.63 -5.23 -23.70
C GLN A 45 10.90 -4.98 -22.20
N HIS A 46 9.84 -4.73 -21.41
CA HIS A 46 9.95 -4.38 -19.98
C HIS A 46 9.52 -5.53 -19.05
N TRP A 47 8.49 -6.28 -19.43
CA TRP A 47 7.98 -7.39 -18.61
C TRP A 47 7.69 -8.62 -19.46
N PRO A 48 8.19 -9.80 -19.05
CA PRO A 48 7.96 -11.04 -19.79
C PRO A 48 6.50 -11.50 -19.71
N SER A 49 5.74 -11.04 -18.72
CA SER A 49 4.35 -11.43 -18.52
C SER A 49 3.51 -10.32 -17.88
N ARG A 50 2.17 -10.47 -17.95
CA ARG A 50 1.23 -9.61 -17.22
C ARG A 50 1.45 -9.71 -15.70
N ALA A 51 1.76 -10.89 -15.18
CA ALA A 51 1.99 -11.08 -13.74
C ALA A 51 3.19 -10.25 -13.25
N GLU A 52 4.31 -10.27 -13.98
CA GLU A 52 5.48 -9.43 -13.66
C GLU A 52 5.17 -7.92 -13.76
N TYR A 53 4.35 -7.52 -14.72
CA TYR A 53 3.88 -6.15 -14.81
C TYR A 53 3.02 -5.75 -13.60
N LEU A 54 2.06 -6.58 -13.20
CA LEU A 54 1.21 -6.32 -12.04
C LEU A 54 2.03 -6.26 -10.74
N ARG A 55 3.05 -7.12 -10.63
CA ARG A 55 4.02 -7.05 -9.55
C ARG A 55 4.76 -5.71 -9.52
N ALA A 56 5.23 -5.23 -10.68
CA ALA A 56 5.91 -3.94 -10.79
C ALA A 56 4.97 -2.76 -10.45
N LEU A 57 3.71 -2.82 -10.85
CA LEU A 57 2.70 -1.83 -10.53
C LEU A 57 2.43 -1.78 -9.02
N HIS A 58 2.32 -2.95 -8.39
CA HIS A 58 2.15 -3.07 -6.95
C HIS A 58 3.37 -2.54 -6.18
N ILE A 59 4.59 -2.78 -6.69
CA ILE A 59 5.83 -2.24 -6.10
C ILE A 59 5.81 -0.72 -6.13
N ARG A 60 5.55 -0.11 -7.28
CA ARG A 60 5.53 1.33 -7.44
C ARG A 60 4.53 2.00 -6.47
N PHE A 61 3.31 1.50 -6.45
CA PHE A 61 2.26 2.01 -5.56
C PHE A 61 2.69 2.02 -4.08
N HIS A 62 3.29 0.92 -3.63
CA HIS A 62 3.73 0.85 -2.23
C HIS A 62 4.95 1.71 -1.93
N ASP A 63 5.88 1.86 -2.87
CA ASP A 63 7.05 2.71 -2.67
C ASP A 63 6.61 4.17 -2.49
N GLU A 64 5.63 4.65 -3.28
CA GLU A 64 5.02 5.98 -3.13
C GLU A 64 4.33 6.14 -1.76
N LEU A 65 3.63 5.11 -1.28
CA LEU A 65 3.03 5.12 0.07
C LEU A 65 4.09 5.19 1.17
N VAL A 66 5.16 4.40 1.06
CA VAL A 66 6.25 4.39 2.05
C VAL A 66 6.92 5.76 2.15
N GLU A 67 7.22 6.41 1.02
CA GLU A 67 7.77 7.76 1.00
C GLU A 67 6.85 8.76 1.73
N SER A 68 5.54 8.68 1.53
CA SER A 68 4.56 9.53 2.22
C SER A 68 4.52 9.27 3.72
N ILE A 69 4.59 8.00 4.14
CA ILE A 69 4.61 7.60 5.55
C ILE A 69 5.89 8.10 6.23
N GLU A 70 7.04 7.87 5.62
CA GLU A 70 8.33 8.31 6.15
C GLU A 70 8.38 9.84 6.30
N ALA A 71 7.88 10.58 5.30
CA ALA A 71 7.78 12.04 5.37
C ALA A 71 6.88 12.52 6.52
N ALA A 72 5.74 11.86 6.73
CA ALA A 72 4.81 12.20 7.82
C ALA A 72 5.41 11.94 9.21
N MET A 73 6.33 10.99 9.32
CA MET A 73 6.96 10.58 10.58
C MET A 73 8.26 11.33 10.90
N ALA A 74 8.90 11.97 9.93
CA ALA A 74 10.32 12.38 9.96
C ALA A 74 10.71 13.24 11.20
N GLU A 75 9.84 14.17 11.59
CA GLU A 75 10.12 15.11 12.69
C GLU A 75 9.46 14.71 14.03
N LEU A 76 8.81 13.54 14.07
CA LEU A 76 8.07 13.09 15.25
C LEU A 76 8.89 12.07 16.06
N PRO A 77 9.00 12.24 17.38
CA PRO A 77 9.61 11.22 18.24
C PRO A 77 8.71 9.96 18.27
N PRO A 78 9.29 8.79 18.53
CA PRO A 78 8.51 7.56 18.70
C PRO A 78 7.39 7.73 19.77
N GLY A 79 6.18 7.29 19.41
CA GLY A 79 5.01 7.37 20.29
C GLY A 79 3.69 7.54 19.55
N HIS A 80 2.69 8.02 20.26
CA HIS A 80 1.32 8.15 19.78
C HIS A 80 1.21 8.97 18.50
N ASP A 81 1.77 10.18 18.49
CA ASP A 81 1.61 11.13 17.38
C ASP A 81 2.30 10.63 16.10
N ARG A 82 3.46 9.98 16.24
CA ARG A 82 4.17 9.38 15.11
C ARG A 82 3.40 8.18 14.53
N LEU A 83 2.84 7.33 15.39
CA LEU A 83 2.00 6.20 14.97
C LEU A 83 0.72 6.69 14.27
N GLU A 84 0.08 7.73 14.80
CA GLU A 84 -1.09 8.36 14.18
C GLU A 84 -0.75 8.96 12.81
N ALA A 85 0.35 9.68 12.70
CA ALA A 85 0.82 10.27 11.46
C ALA A 85 1.09 9.19 10.39
N ALA A 86 1.78 8.11 10.75
CA ALA A 86 2.04 6.97 9.86
C ALA A 86 0.75 6.31 9.36
N MET A 87 -0.17 6.02 10.27
CA MET A 87 -1.46 5.42 9.95
C MET A 87 -2.28 6.31 9.02
N ASN A 88 -2.38 7.61 9.33
CA ASN A 88 -3.13 8.55 8.52
C ASN A 88 -2.50 8.73 7.13
N ALA A 89 -1.17 8.84 7.03
CA ALA A 89 -0.48 8.96 5.75
C ALA A 89 -0.76 7.74 4.84
N TYR A 90 -0.72 6.52 5.39
CA TYR A 90 -1.07 5.32 4.66
C TYR A 90 -2.53 5.34 4.18
N LEU A 91 -3.48 5.60 5.08
CA LEU A 91 -4.92 5.56 4.76
C LEU A 91 -5.32 6.68 3.80
N ASP A 92 -4.79 7.88 3.98
CA ASP A 92 -5.05 9.01 3.09
C ASP A 92 -4.43 8.78 1.70
N GLY A 93 -3.23 8.21 1.62
CA GLY A 93 -2.62 7.79 0.37
C GLY A 93 -3.40 6.70 -0.35
N CYS A 94 -3.91 5.71 0.39
CA CYS A 94 -4.81 4.70 -0.16
C CYS A 94 -6.11 5.32 -0.73
N LEU A 95 -6.71 6.24 -0.01
CA LEU A 95 -7.99 6.86 -0.40
C LEU A 95 -7.83 7.83 -1.58
N ALA A 96 -6.67 8.50 -1.68
CA ALA A 96 -6.37 9.43 -2.77
C ALA A 96 -6.20 8.75 -4.13
N GLU A 97 -5.81 7.46 -4.15
CA GLU A 97 -5.50 6.73 -5.39
C GLU A 97 -6.60 5.71 -5.71
N PRO A 98 -7.43 5.95 -6.74
CA PRO A 98 -8.55 5.07 -7.10
C PRO A 98 -8.15 3.62 -7.42
N ALA A 99 -6.91 3.42 -7.87
CA ALA A 99 -6.36 2.10 -8.20
C ALA A 99 -6.11 1.23 -6.95
N THR A 100 -6.00 1.82 -5.77
CA THR A 100 -5.58 1.16 -4.53
C THR A 100 -6.46 -0.02 -4.16
N LYS A 101 -7.78 0.14 -4.27
CA LYS A 101 -8.72 -0.94 -3.94
C LYS A 101 -8.42 -2.21 -4.75
N ALA A 102 -8.23 -2.07 -6.06
CA ALA A 102 -7.92 -3.19 -6.93
C ALA A 102 -6.59 -3.85 -6.55
N LEU A 103 -5.57 -3.05 -6.21
CA LEU A 103 -4.26 -3.55 -5.78
C LEU A 103 -4.31 -4.26 -4.43
N LEU A 104 -5.02 -3.73 -3.44
CA LEU A 104 -5.18 -4.36 -2.13
C LEU A 104 -5.96 -5.68 -2.22
N VAL A 105 -7.05 -5.71 -2.98
CA VAL A 105 -7.83 -6.95 -3.20
C VAL A 105 -6.98 -7.98 -3.94
N GLN A 106 -6.25 -7.57 -4.99
CA GLN A 106 -5.37 -8.46 -5.74
C GLN A 106 -4.29 -9.08 -4.86
N SER A 107 -3.71 -8.32 -3.95
CA SER A 107 -2.64 -8.80 -3.06
C SER A 107 -3.08 -10.01 -2.22
N ARG A 108 -4.39 -10.14 -1.98
CA ARG A 108 -4.99 -11.26 -1.22
C ARG A 108 -5.27 -12.50 -2.08
N THR A 109 -5.34 -12.36 -3.40
CA THR A 109 -5.81 -13.43 -4.32
C THR A 109 -4.74 -13.94 -5.28
N GLU A 110 -3.71 -13.16 -5.54
CA GLU A 110 -2.64 -13.51 -6.50
C GLU A 110 -1.47 -14.21 -5.77
N ALA A 111 -1.30 -15.50 -6.03
CA ALA A 111 -0.23 -16.30 -5.41
C ALA A 111 1.18 -15.72 -5.66
N GLY A 112 1.41 -15.07 -6.82
CA GLY A 112 2.70 -14.45 -7.15
C GLY A 112 3.03 -13.17 -6.35
N LEU A 113 2.10 -12.65 -5.52
CA LEU A 113 2.31 -11.47 -4.67
C LEU A 113 2.49 -11.83 -3.19
N THR A 114 2.25 -13.07 -2.79
CA THR A 114 2.23 -13.49 -1.37
C THR A 114 3.52 -13.11 -0.64
N ASP A 115 4.68 -13.46 -1.20
CA ASP A 115 5.98 -13.16 -0.57
C ASP A 115 6.25 -11.65 -0.51
N LEU A 116 5.87 -10.92 -1.55
CA LEU A 116 6.02 -9.47 -1.60
C LEU A 116 5.17 -8.80 -0.53
N VAL A 117 3.92 -9.21 -0.39
CA VAL A 117 2.99 -8.68 0.62
C VAL A 117 3.45 -9.03 2.02
N ALA A 118 3.89 -10.27 2.26
CA ALA A 118 4.44 -10.69 3.55
C ALA A 118 5.66 -9.86 3.95
N ALA A 119 6.61 -9.64 3.02
CA ALA A 119 7.80 -8.82 3.29
C ALA A 119 7.42 -7.37 3.62
N ARG A 120 6.43 -6.78 2.94
CA ARG A 120 5.96 -5.41 3.18
C ARG A 120 5.22 -5.28 4.50
N ASN A 121 4.36 -6.24 4.84
CA ASN A 121 3.69 -6.26 6.13
C ASN A 121 4.71 -6.37 7.27
N HIS A 122 5.75 -7.18 7.09
CA HIS A 122 6.85 -7.27 8.06
C HIS A 122 7.61 -5.94 8.20
N SER A 123 7.94 -5.28 7.09
CA SER A 123 8.60 -3.96 7.12
C SER A 123 7.74 -2.90 7.78
N ALA A 124 6.44 -2.85 7.47
CA ALA A 124 5.49 -1.92 8.10
C ALA A 124 5.36 -2.19 9.61
N ALA A 125 5.28 -3.45 10.03
CA ALA A 125 5.27 -3.83 11.45
C ALA A 125 6.56 -3.39 12.15
N THR A 126 7.71 -3.60 11.53
CA THR A 126 9.01 -3.18 12.07
C THR A 126 9.09 -1.66 12.25
N LEU A 127 8.55 -0.90 11.30
CA LEU A 127 8.50 0.57 11.37
C LEU A 127 7.70 1.08 12.58
N MET A 128 6.65 0.37 12.98
CA MET A 128 5.78 0.73 14.12
C MET A 128 6.34 0.31 15.50
N MET A 129 7.31 -0.59 15.54
CA MET A 129 7.80 -1.13 16.83
C MET A 129 8.32 -0.08 17.80
N PRO A 130 9.12 0.94 17.38
CA PRO A 130 9.57 1.99 18.31
C PRO A 130 8.41 2.76 18.95
N ASP A 131 7.32 2.98 18.20
CA ASP A 131 6.14 3.69 18.70
C ASP A 131 5.41 2.86 19.75
N LEU A 132 5.21 1.57 19.48
CA LEU A 132 4.57 0.66 20.40
C LEU A 132 5.40 0.47 21.70
N GLN A 133 6.73 0.43 21.58
CA GLN A 133 7.62 0.40 22.73
C GLN A 133 7.48 1.67 23.58
N ALA A 134 7.45 2.85 22.94
CA ALA A 134 7.22 4.13 23.62
C ALA A 134 5.84 4.21 24.28
N LEU A 135 4.83 3.51 23.74
CA LEU A 135 3.51 3.35 24.32
C LEU A 135 3.43 2.28 25.42
N GLY A 136 4.55 1.64 25.77
CA GLY A 136 4.65 0.71 26.89
C GLY A 136 4.41 -0.76 26.56
N TRP A 137 4.33 -1.13 25.28
CA TRP A 137 4.23 -2.53 24.89
C TRP A 137 5.56 -3.27 25.09
N SER A 138 5.57 -4.28 25.95
CA SER A 138 6.76 -5.11 26.21
C SER A 138 7.05 -6.11 25.09
N SER A 139 6.03 -6.50 24.32
CA SER A 139 6.11 -7.37 23.16
C SER A 139 5.39 -6.70 22.00
N PRO A 140 6.03 -5.75 21.29
CA PRO A 140 5.38 -4.94 20.27
C PRO A 140 5.11 -5.70 18.96
N GLU A 141 5.85 -6.78 18.66
CA GLU A 141 5.79 -7.48 17.37
C GLU A 141 4.40 -8.04 17.04
N PRO A 142 3.70 -8.78 17.94
CA PRO A 142 2.36 -9.26 17.65
C PRO A 142 1.36 -8.12 17.44
N ILE A 143 1.51 -7.05 18.23
CA ILE A 143 0.63 -5.88 18.14
C ILE A 143 0.85 -5.16 16.83
N ALA A 144 2.11 -4.95 16.41
CA ALA A 144 2.45 -4.34 15.13
C ALA A 144 1.85 -5.15 13.95
N ALA A 145 1.95 -6.47 13.98
CA ALA A 145 1.37 -7.34 12.95
C ALA A 145 -0.16 -7.20 12.87
N LEU A 146 -0.84 -7.14 14.02
CA LEU A 146 -2.30 -6.93 14.08
C LEU A 146 -2.69 -5.53 13.59
N LEU A 147 -1.92 -4.49 13.95
CA LEU A 147 -2.17 -3.15 13.47
C LEU A 147 -2.02 -3.03 11.96
N VAL A 148 -0.99 -3.62 11.37
CA VAL A 148 -0.82 -3.65 9.90
C VAL A 148 -2.03 -4.28 9.22
N ALA A 149 -2.53 -5.40 9.73
CA ALA A 149 -3.71 -6.06 9.19
C ALA A 149 -4.97 -5.19 9.34
N ALA A 150 -5.16 -4.57 10.51
CA ALA A 150 -6.32 -3.73 10.79
C ALA A 150 -6.32 -2.44 9.94
N VAL A 151 -5.17 -1.80 9.75
CA VAL A 151 -5.02 -0.62 8.89
C VAL A 151 -5.36 -0.96 7.43
N ALA A 152 -4.90 -2.12 6.93
CA ALA A 152 -5.25 -2.58 5.58
C ALA A 152 -6.76 -2.84 5.42
N GLU A 153 -7.44 -3.31 6.47
CA GLU A 153 -8.89 -3.49 6.46
C GLU A 153 -9.64 -2.16 6.48
N ILE A 154 -9.20 -1.20 7.31
CA ILE A 154 -9.76 0.16 7.32
C ILE A 154 -9.64 0.80 5.94
N ALA A 155 -8.48 0.66 5.26
CA ALA A 155 -8.30 1.17 3.91
C ALA A 155 -9.36 0.62 2.94
N LEU A 156 -9.71 -0.67 3.03
CA LEU A 156 -10.76 -1.25 2.18
C LEU A 156 -12.15 -0.70 2.51
N VAL A 157 -12.47 -0.53 3.79
CA VAL A 157 -13.75 0.07 4.23
C VAL A 157 -13.88 1.50 3.71
N GLU A 158 -12.84 2.32 3.86
CA GLU A 158 -12.83 3.71 3.39
C GLU A 158 -12.90 3.79 1.85
N LEU A 159 -12.20 2.91 1.14
CA LEU A 159 -12.26 2.83 -0.32
C LEU A 159 -13.63 2.39 -0.83
N ASP A 160 -14.32 1.49 -0.13
CA ASP A 160 -15.68 1.09 -0.46
C ASP A 160 -16.68 2.23 -0.25
N ALA A 161 -16.55 2.95 0.86
CA ALA A 161 -17.36 4.12 1.18
C ALA A 161 -16.97 5.36 0.36
N ARG A 162 -15.77 5.36 -0.26
CA ARG A 162 -15.13 6.53 -0.89
C ARG A 162 -15.04 7.72 0.06
N GLN A 163 -14.82 7.43 1.33
CA GLN A 163 -14.82 8.43 2.39
C GLN A 163 -13.95 7.96 3.56
N ARG A 164 -13.21 8.89 4.14
CA ARG A 164 -12.47 8.71 5.38
C ARG A 164 -13.41 8.40 6.54
N ASP A 165 -13.04 7.41 7.37
CA ASP A 165 -13.75 7.03 8.59
C ASP A 165 -12.92 7.37 9.82
N ASP A 166 -13.09 8.58 10.32
CA ASP A 166 -12.37 9.07 11.52
C ASP A 166 -12.70 8.28 12.77
N GLU A 167 -13.84 7.60 12.84
CA GLU A 167 -14.22 6.80 14.00
C GLU A 167 -13.41 5.49 14.03
N LEU A 168 -13.32 4.79 12.90
CA LEU A 168 -12.48 3.60 12.78
C LEU A 168 -11.01 3.92 13.03
N ARG A 169 -10.48 5.00 12.43
CA ARG A 169 -9.09 5.42 12.63
C ARG A 169 -8.79 5.70 14.09
N ARG A 170 -9.62 6.49 14.78
CA ARG A 170 -9.48 6.77 16.21
C ARG A 170 -9.65 5.52 17.07
N GLY A 171 -10.55 4.62 16.68
CA GLY A 171 -10.75 3.34 17.35
C GLY A 171 -9.49 2.49 17.36
N LEU A 172 -8.86 2.33 16.20
CA LEU A 172 -7.62 1.57 16.06
C LEU A 172 -6.47 2.21 16.85
N LEU A 173 -6.31 3.53 16.77
CA LEU A 173 -5.27 4.24 17.50
C LEU A 173 -5.43 4.12 19.03
N ARG A 174 -6.67 4.16 19.54
CA ARG A 174 -6.96 3.90 20.95
C ARG A 174 -6.59 2.48 21.39
N LEU A 175 -6.82 1.47 20.52
CA LEU A 175 -6.41 0.10 20.81
C LEU A 175 -4.88 -0.03 20.88
N ALA A 176 -4.16 0.62 19.95
CA ALA A 176 -2.70 0.65 19.95
C ALA A 176 -2.10 1.35 21.18
N SER A 177 -2.79 2.38 21.70
CA SER A 177 -2.34 3.19 22.84
C SER A 177 -2.70 2.58 24.21
N ARG A 178 -3.51 1.51 24.26
CA ARG A 178 -3.81 0.81 25.50
C ARG A 178 -2.60 0.00 25.96
N THR A 179 -1.94 0.47 26.99
CA THR A 179 -0.97 -0.37 27.73
C THR A 179 -1.70 -1.55 28.36
N PRO A 180 -1.17 -2.78 28.21
CA PRO A 180 -1.67 -3.90 29.01
C PRO A 180 -1.50 -3.55 30.48
N THR A 181 -2.56 -3.67 31.29
CA THR A 181 -2.42 -3.72 32.74
C THR A 181 -1.53 -4.92 33.04
N ALA A 182 -0.39 -4.67 33.69
CA ALA A 182 0.44 -5.75 34.21
C ALA A 182 -0.43 -6.60 35.15
N ASP A 183 -0.62 -7.86 34.80
CA ASP A 183 -1.13 -8.88 35.70
C ASP A 183 -0.07 -9.26 36.73
#